data_57d8f6204e0777920acbedc4ca264f57
#
_entry.id   57d8f6204e0777920acbedc4ca264f57
#
_cell.length_a   1.000
_cell.length_b   1.000
_cell.length_c   1.000
_cell.angle_alpha   90.00
_cell.angle_beta   90.00
_cell.angle_gamma   90.00
#
_symmetry.space_group_name_H-M   'P 1'
#
loop_
_entity.id
_entity.type
_entity.pdbx_description
1 polymer ?
#
loop_
_entity_poly.entity_id
_entity_poly.type
_entity_poly.pdbx_seq_one_letter_code
_entity_poly.pdbx_strand_id
1 'polypeptide(L)'
;MRKIKMMVGMVIPLLGLASCGGNPTSQSPVENLKDAAIIVNTARIAYDDSSEEKLYHADLAYARSFKFAPQADGIATKVMIRPGQKVSEGQALIAYPIQNYQLQVEQQHTIYKDMLSKLEKQKVLLAKGFVARQAVEDLELEVKNKAKEIHILEEQYVVKAPFAGTITDVSIKEGDHVVSGTQLFILSETDKLAAEYFASMEEAFQIREGDSVTLELGSSLPELQGRVTQKSTIMDDTRKAFRIKAEFSNQQAIAAGGITANIRMKLAGSGNSIRIPLTAIASVGGKDLIYKAAHGRAVATPVRIVRIVGQQAIIEGNVKPEDEYVT
;
A
#
# COMPACT_ATOMS: atom_id res chain seq x y z
N MET A 1 41.24 17.14 11.11
CA MET A 1 41.12 18.59 10.96
C MET A 1 42.37 19.10 10.23
N ARG A 2 42.21 19.49 9.00
CA ARG A 2 43.31 20.06 8.19
C ARG A 2 43.16 21.58 8.24
N LYS A 3 44.16 22.27 8.74
CA LYS A 3 44.21 23.75 8.79
C LYS A 3 44.69 24.27 7.43
N ILE A 4 43.84 25.03 6.73
CA ILE A 4 44.19 25.66 5.44
C ILE A 4 44.30 27.17 5.64
N LYS A 5 45.39 27.78 5.11
CA LYS A 5 45.59 29.22 5.13
C LYS A 5 44.84 29.86 3.96
N MET A 6 43.93 30.77 4.22
CA MET A 6 43.03 31.32 3.22
C MET A 6 43.22 32.84 3.07
N MET A 7 43.24 33.34 1.85
CA MET A 7 43.43 34.74 1.49
C MET A 7 42.10 35.34 1.02
N VAL A 8 41.63 36.38 1.69
CA VAL A 8 40.33 37.06 1.35
C VAL A 8 40.62 38.27 0.48
N GLY A 9 40.18 38.25 -0.77
CA GLY A 9 40.24 39.39 -1.69
C GLY A 9 38.91 40.14 -1.71
N MET A 10 38.87 41.32 -1.14
CA MET A 10 37.67 42.21 -1.16
C MET A 10 37.86 43.29 -2.22
N VAL A 11 37.02 43.29 -3.26
CA VAL A 11 37.00 44.33 -4.30
C VAL A 11 35.92 45.34 -3.89
N ILE A 12 36.36 46.59 -3.60
CA ILE A 12 35.49 47.73 -3.39
C ILE A 12 35.58 48.65 -4.61
N PRO A 13 34.46 49.06 -5.31
CA PRO A 13 34.54 50.04 -6.36
C PRO A 13 34.71 51.46 -5.79
N LEU A 14 35.69 52.20 -6.33
CA LEU A 14 36.00 53.58 -6.02
C LEU A 14 35.08 54.48 -6.85
N LEU A 15 34.24 55.32 -6.16
CA LEU A 15 33.61 56.47 -6.77
C LEU A 15 34.37 57.71 -6.29
N GLY A 16 34.99 58.37 -7.23
CA GLY A 16 35.71 59.61 -6.97
C GLY A 16 34.76 60.85 -6.94
N LEU A 17 34.97 61.70 -5.99
CA LEU A 17 34.58 63.11 -6.05
C LEU A 17 35.70 63.98 -5.57
N ALA A 18 36.19 64.87 -6.46
CA ALA A 18 37.21 65.85 -6.18
C ALA A 18 36.64 67.04 -5.41
N SER A 19 37.37 67.52 -4.37
CA SER A 19 37.34 68.91 -3.93
C SER A 19 38.62 69.31 -3.20
N CYS A 20 39.19 70.45 -3.56
CA CYS A 20 40.41 71.04 -3.11
C CYS A 20 40.41 71.56 -1.69
N GLY A 21 41.60 71.51 -1.05
CA GLY A 21 42.02 72.58 -0.13
C GLY A 21 42.64 72.13 1.18
N GLY A 22 43.99 72.37 1.35
CA GLY A 22 44.61 72.59 2.67
C GLY A 22 45.50 71.49 3.28
N ASN A 23 46.77 71.72 3.26
CA ASN A 23 47.92 71.03 3.84
C ASN A 23 48.00 71.13 5.41
N PRO A 24 48.93 70.49 6.15
CA PRO A 24 49.47 69.12 6.05
C PRO A 24 49.51 68.38 7.44
N THR A 25 50.05 67.18 7.37
CA THR A 25 50.67 66.40 8.49
C THR A 25 49.77 65.54 9.40
N SER A 26 49.71 64.31 9.04
CA SER A 26 50.23 63.14 9.79
C SER A 26 49.95 61.88 9.01
N GLN A 27 50.97 61.33 8.41
CA GLN A 27 50.92 60.00 7.82
C GLN A 27 50.85 58.96 8.95
N SER A 28 49.69 58.43 9.22
CA SER A 28 49.58 57.13 9.85
C SER A 28 49.75 56.08 8.74
N PRO A 29 50.58 55.05 8.95
CA PRO A 29 50.72 54.00 7.92
C PRO A 29 49.36 53.29 7.76
N VAL A 30 48.80 53.37 6.60
CA VAL A 30 47.70 52.46 6.20
C VAL A 30 48.37 51.10 6.04
N GLU A 31 48.35 50.33 7.11
CA GLU A 31 48.78 48.95 7.14
C GLU A 31 48.00 48.18 6.07
N ASN A 32 48.69 47.65 5.09
CA ASN A 32 48.16 46.84 4.00
C ASN A 32 47.51 45.56 4.58
N LEU A 33 46.20 45.60 4.88
CA LEU A 33 45.39 44.44 5.25
C LEU A 33 45.20 43.44 4.09
N LYS A 34 46.06 43.52 3.07
CA LYS A 34 45.90 42.66 1.86
C LYS A 34 46.33 41.21 2.02
N ASP A 35 46.94 40.77 3.14
CA ASP A 35 47.49 39.42 3.31
C ASP A 35 47.24 38.81 4.68
N ALA A 36 46.24 39.22 5.43
CA ALA A 36 45.85 38.50 6.63
C ALA A 36 45.16 37.18 6.27
N ALA A 37 45.92 36.10 6.35
CA ALA A 37 45.36 34.78 6.20
C ALA A 37 44.50 34.42 7.44
N ILE A 38 43.21 34.25 7.28
CA ILE A 38 42.32 33.79 8.33
C ILE A 38 42.37 32.26 8.36
N ILE A 39 42.67 31.71 9.54
CA ILE A 39 42.60 30.27 9.76
C ILE A 39 41.15 29.88 9.99
N VAL A 40 40.61 29.05 9.14
CA VAL A 40 39.22 28.52 9.24
C VAL A 40 39.24 27.01 9.36
N ASN A 41 38.27 26.46 10.04
CA ASN A 41 38.03 25.04 10.04
C ASN A 41 37.23 24.67 8.79
N THR A 42 37.55 23.53 8.19
CA THR A 42 36.78 23.00 7.05
C THR A 42 36.29 21.61 7.37
N ALA A 43 35.11 21.30 6.84
CA ALA A 43 34.53 19.96 6.85
C ALA A 43 34.19 19.55 5.42
N ARG A 44 34.22 18.24 5.15
CA ARG A 44 33.83 17.69 3.86
C ARG A 44 32.33 17.60 3.79
N ILE A 45 31.78 17.86 2.61
CA ILE A 45 30.39 17.67 2.30
C ILE A 45 30.13 16.17 2.14
N ALA A 46 29.11 15.68 2.83
CA ALA A 46 28.60 14.33 2.66
C ALA A 46 27.16 14.39 2.17
N TYR A 47 26.78 13.50 1.27
CA TYR A 47 25.37 13.33 0.96
C TYR A 47 24.62 12.84 2.19
N ASP A 48 23.42 13.37 2.35
CA ASP A 48 22.47 12.83 3.31
C ASP A 48 21.79 11.60 2.68
N ASP A 49 22.37 10.45 2.95
CA ASP A 49 21.82 9.15 2.56
C ASP A 49 20.80 8.64 3.59
N SER A 50 20.37 9.51 4.52
CA SER A 50 19.39 9.15 5.53
C SER A 50 18.02 9.00 4.88
N SER A 51 17.51 7.77 4.90
CA SER A 51 16.13 7.49 4.59
C SER A 51 15.21 8.29 5.52
N GLU A 52 14.23 8.98 4.97
CA GLU A 52 13.22 9.66 5.76
C GLU A 52 12.13 8.66 6.18
N GLU A 53 11.91 8.53 7.48
CA GLU A 53 10.76 7.78 7.97
C GLU A 53 9.49 8.62 7.82
N LYS A 54 8.52 8.09 7.07
CA LYS A 54 7.18 8.66 6.90
C LYS A 54 6.16 7.79 7.59
N LEU A 55 5.19 8.47 8.19
CA LEU A 55 4.06 7.84 8.85
C LEU A 55 2.78 8.17 8.06
N TYR A 56 2.07 7.13 7.64
CA TYR A 56 0.81 7.24 6.90
C TYR A 56 -0.32 6.62 7.72
N HIS A 57 -1.49 7.26 7.69
CA HIS A 57 -2.71 6.65 8.21
C HIS A 57 -3.31 5.73 7.13
N ALA A 58 -3.64 4.52 7.52
CA ALA A 58 -4.13 3.50 6.61
C ALA A 58 -5.40 2.84 7.15
N ASP A 59 -6.32 2.54 6.25
CA ASP A 59 -7.48 1.71 6.53
C ASP A 59 -7.11 0.25 6.26
N LEU A 60 -7.30 -0.60 7.27
CA LEU A 60 -7.03 -2.02 7.17
C LEU A 60 -8.27 -2.78 6.70
N ALA A 61 -8.05 -3.68 5.77
CA ALA A 61 -9.03 -4.67 5.36
C ALA A 61 -8.37 -6.05 5.30
N TYR A 62 -9.14 -7.11 5.23
CA TYR A 62 -8.58 -8.40 4.84
C TYR A 62 -8.18 -8.36 3.36
N ALA A 63 -7.04 -8.97 3.02
CA ALA A 63 -6.50 -8.93 1.66
C ALA A 63 -7.48 -9.48 0.62
N ARG A 64 -8.26 -10.48 1.01
CA ARG A 64 -9.34 -11.06 0.20
C ARG A 64 -10.60 -11.18 1.02
N SER A 65 -11.70 -10.62 0.51
CA SER A 65 -13.03 -10.74 1.12
C SER A 65 -14.09 -10.98 0.04
N PHE A 66 -15.00 -11.87 0.35
CA PHE A 66 -16.17 -12.18 -0.47
C PHE A 66 -17.42 -11.78 0.28
N LYS A 67 -18.08 -10.72 -0.19
CA LYS A 67 -19.37 -10.24 0.32
C LYS A 67 -20.45 -10.86 -0.54
N PHE A 68 -21.22 -11.77 0.04
CA PHE A 68 -22.30 -12.41 -0.69
C PHE A 68 -23.60 -11.59 -0.57
N ALA A 69 -24.14 -11.22 -1.73
CA ALA A 69 -25.46 -10.65 -1.88
C ALA A 69 -26.20 -11.45 -2.97
N PRO A 70 -27.39 -12.00 -2.68
CA PRO A 70 -28.15 -12.80 -3.63
C PRO A 70 -28.66 -11.95 -4.79
N GLN A 71 -28.89 -12.57 -5.94
CA GLN A 71 -29.44 -11.90 -7.13
C GLN A 71 -30.96 -12.05 -7.24
N ALA A 72 -31.58 -12.88 -6.40
CA ALA A 72 -33.02 -13.13 -6.40
C ALA A 72 -33.54 -13.25 -4.97
N ASP A 73 -34.83 -12.91 -4.81
CA ASP A 73 -35.54 -13.05 -3.55
C ASP A 73 -35.81 -14.52 -3.23
N GLY A 74 -35.83 -14.86 -1.95
CA GLY A 74 -36.07 -16.22 -1.51
C GLY A 74 -36.27 -16.32 -0.01
N ILE A 75 -36.20 -17.54 0.53
CA ILE A 75 -36.21 -17.80 1.96
C ILE A 75 -34.98 -18.61 2.32
N ALA A 76 -34.22 -18.17 3.33
CA ALA A 76 -33.10 -18.94 3.84
C ALA A 76 -33.59 -20.22 4.51
N THR A 77 -33.53 -21.35 3.80
CA THR A 77 -33.98 -22.63 4.34
C THR A 77 -32.94 -23.28 5.24
N LYS A 78 -31.65 -22.96 5.05
CA LYS A 78 -30.56 -23.51 5.85
C LYS A 78 -29.41 -22.52 5.90
N VAL A 79 -28.95 -22.21 7.12
CA VAL A 79 -27.76 -21.37 7.37
C VAL A 79 -26.73 -22.25 8.11
N MET A 80 -25.70 -22.69 7.39
CA MET A 80 -24.70 -23.66 7.86
C MET A 80 -23.44 -22.99 8.39
N ILE A 81 -23.44 -21.66 8.55
CA ILE A 81 -22.31 -20.85 8.95
C ILE A 81 -22.60 -20.00 10.19
N ARG A 82 -21.50 -19.66 10.91
CA ARG A 82 -21.54 -18.74 12.06
C ARG A 82 -20.37 -17.77 11.98
N PRO A 83 -20.48 -16.56 12.53
CA PRO A 83 -19.34 -15.66 12.67
C PRO A 83 -18.19 -16.32 13.38
N GLY A 84 -16.95 -16.12 12.88
CA GLY A 84 -15.73 -16.75 13.39
C GLY A 84 -15.46 -18.17 12.88
N GLN A 85 -16.37 -18.79 12.15
CA GLN A 85 -16.19 -20.15 11.63
C GLN A 85 -15.21 -20.17 10.45
N LYS A 86 -14.24 -21.10 10.49
CA LYS A 86 -13.38 -21.42 9.34
C LYS A 86 -14.11 -22.34 8.39
N VAL A 87 -14.01 -22.07 7.10
CA VAL A 87 -14.61 -22.83 6.01
C VAL A 87 -13.57 -23.17 4.96
N SER A 88 -13.76 -24.32 4.30
CA SER A 88 -12.93 -24.74 3.17
C SER A 88 -13.55 -24.28 1.85
N GLU A 89 -12.73 -24.17 0.80
CA GLU A 89 -13.21 -23.92 -0.55
C GLU A 89 -14.23 -24.99 -0.98
N GLY A 90 -15.32 -24.58 -1.63
CA GLY A 90 -16.42 -25.46 -2.06
C GLY A 90 -17.38 -25.87 -0.93
N GLN A 91 -17.10 -25.53 0.33
CA GLN A 91 -18.03 -25.84 1.44
C GLN A 91 -19.34 -25.09 1.28
N ALA A 92 -20.47 -25.81 1.47
CA ALA A 92 -21.80 -25.22 1.48
C ALA A 92 -21.97 -24.27 2.68
N LEU A 93 -22.48 -23.06 2.41
CA LEU A 93 -22.62 -22.00 3.41
C LEU A 93 -24.07 -21.69 3.74
N ILE A 94 -24.88 -21.45 2.72
CA ILE A 94 -26.32 -21.09 2.84
C ILE A 94 -27.09 -21.79 1.73
N ALA A 95 -28.30 -22.26 2.02
CA ALA A 95 -29.29 -22.67 1.04
C ALA A 95 -30.46 -21.69 1.08
N TYR A 96 -30.79 -21.07 -0.06
CA TYR A 96 -31.92 -20.15 -0.18
C TYR A 96 -32.71 -20.39 -1.49
N PRO A 97 -33.59 -21.40 -1.55
CA PRO A 97 -34.36 -21.68 -2.75
C PRO A 97 -35.32 -20.53 -3.04
N ILE A 98 -35.50 -20.23 -4.33
CA ILE A 98 -36.52 -19.32 -4.83
C ILE A 98 -37.93 -19.98 -4.66
N GLN A 99 -38.98 -19.18 -4.53
CA GLN A 99 -40.34 -19.69 -4.49
C GLN A 99 -40.62 -20.69 -5.65
N ASN A 100 -41.29 -21.81 -5.34
CA ASN A 100 -41.55 -22.93 -6.24
C ASN A 100 -40.38 -23.83 -6.65
N TYR A 101 -39.14 -23.50 -6.27
CA TYR A 101 -38.01 -24.33 -6.60
C TYR A 101 -38.02 -25.70 -5.94
N GLN A 102 -38.36 -25.76 -4.66
CA GLN A 102 -38.50 -27.04 -3.95
C GLN A 102 -39.48 -27.98 -4.65
N LEU A 103 -40.61 -27.44 -5.08
CA LEU A 103 -41.60 -28.20 -5.85
C LEU A 103 -41.02 -28.68 -7.19
N GLN A 104 -40.28 -27.83 -7.89
CA GLN A 104 -39.64 -28.19 -9.15
C GLN A 104 -38.59 -29.30 -8.97
N VAL A 105 -37.73 -29.21 -7.95
CA VAL A 105 -36.73 -30.26 -7.63
C VAL A 105 -37.42 -31.56 -7.26
N GLU A 106 -38.48 -31.50 -6.44
CA GLU A 106 -39.23 -32.71 -6.06
C GLU A 106 -39.89 -33.39 -7.26
N GLN A 107 -40.44 -32.60 -8.18
CA GLN A 107 -40.99 -33.12 -9.44
C GLN A 107 -39.92 -33.81 -10.27
N GLN A 108 -38.72 -33.21 -10.40
CA GLN A 108 -37.62 -33.81 -11.15
C GLN A 108 -37.10 -35.08 -10.49
N HIS A 109 -37.03 -35.13 -9.17
CA HIS A 109 -36.70 -36.36 -8.44
C HIS A 109 -37.73 -37.46 -8.62
N THR A 110 -39.03 -37.12 -8.72
CA THR A 110 -40.08 -38.08 -8.98
C THR A 110 -39.92 -38.73 -10.37
N ILE A 111 -39.68 -37.91 -11.41
CA ILE A 111 -39.40 -38.36 -12.77
C ILE A 111 -38.14 -39.25 -12.78
N TYR A 112 -37.09 -38.87 -12.09
CA TYR A 112 -35.84 -39.67 -12.02
C TYR A 112 -36.07 -41.03 -11.37
N LYS A 113 -36.83 -41.11 -10.27
CA LYS A 113 -37.21 -42.38 -9.63
C LYS A 113 -37.98 -43.29 -10.55
N ASP A 114 -38.92 -42.74 -11.34
CA ASP A 114 -39.67 -43.52 -12.31
C ASP A 114 -38.77 -44.05 -13.44
N MET A 115 -37.82 -43.23 -13.92
CA MET A 115 -36.82 -43.66 -14.91
C MET A 115 -35.92 -44.78 -14.39
N LEU A 116 -35.47 -44.70 -13.12
CA LEU A 116 -34.68 -45.76 -12.48
C LEU A 116 -35.47 -47.06 -12.37
N SER A 117 -36.75 -47.01 -11.96
CA SER A 117 -37.63 -48.20 -11.91
C SER A 117 -37.81 -48.83 -13.26
N LYS A 118 -37.96 -48.02 -14.32
CA LYS A 118 -38.08 -48.49 -15.70
C LYS A 118 -36.79 -49.15 -16.17
N LEU A 119 -35.65 -48.54 -15.87
CA LEU A 119 -34.32 -49.09 -16.22
C LEU A 119 -34.09 -50.46 -15.58
N GLU A 120 -34.42 -50.61 -14.29
CA GLU A 120 -34.28 -51.90 -13.58
C GLU A 120 -35.16 -53.00 -14.24
N LYS A 121 -36.40 -52.67 -14.58
CA LYS A 121 -37.29 -53.60 -15.32
C LYS A 121 -36.69 -53.98 -16.67
N GLN A 122 -36.14 -53.01 -17.42
CA GLN A 122 -35.54 -53.29 -18.74
C GLN A 122 -34.28 -54.15 -18.62
N LYS A 123 -33.45 -53.98 -17.57
CA LYS A 123 -32.31 -54.83 -17.28
C LYS A 123 -32.69 -56.30 -17.05
N VAL A 124 -33.77 -56.49 -16.26
CA VAL A 124 -34.30 -57.86 -16.05
C VAL A 124 -34.82 -58.48 -17.35
N LEU A 125 -35.49 -57.70 -18.20
CA LEU A 125 -35.97 -58.19 -19.52
C LEU A 125 -34.80 -58.48 -20.47
N LEU A 126 -33.76 -57.67 -20.46
CA LEU A 126 -32.54 -57.92 -21.26
C LEU A 126 -31.88 -59.23 -20.85
N ALA A 127 -31.77 -59.50 -19.52
CA ALA A 127 -31.18 -60.75 -19.01
C ALA A 127 -31.99 -62.00 -19.47
N LYS A 128 -33.30 -61.82 -19.75
CA LYS A 128 -34.17 -62.86 -20.29
C LYS A 128 -34.28 -62.90 -21.83
N GLY A 129 -33.54 -61.97 -22.49
CA GLY A 129 -33.52 -61.93 -23.99
C GLY A 129 -34.74 -61.26 -24.63
N PHE A 130 -35.59 -60.55 -23.86
CA PHE A 130 -36.83 -59.96 -24.37
C PHE A 130 -36.69 -58.53 -24.92
N VAL A 131 -35.58 -57.87 -24.70
CA VAL A 131 -35.27 -56.52 -25.22
C VAL A 131 -33.86 -56.42 -25.77
N ALA A 132 -33.63 -55.47 -26.68
CA ALA A 132 -32.36 -55.21 -27.27
C ALA A 132 -31.42 -54.52 -26.26
N ARG A 133 -30.12 -54.84 -26.27
CA ARG A 133 -29.10 -54.21 -25.43
C ARG A 133 -29.08 -52.71 -25.63
N GLN A 134 -29.16 -52.23 -26.89
CA GLN A 134 -29.17 -50.81 -27.23
C GLN A 134 -30.26 -50.03 -26.46
N ALA A 135 -31.46 -50.59 -26.35
CA ALA A 135 -32.57 -49.93 -25.64
C ALA A 135 -32.29 -49.73 -24.12
N VAL A 136 -31.51 -50.63 -23.50
CA VAL A 136 -31.08 -50.50 -22.11
C VAL A 136 -29.97 -49.48 -21.99
N GLU A 137 -28.98 -49.49 -22.88
CA GLU A 137 -27.86 -48.54 -22.93
C GLU A 137 -28.38 -47.09 -23.16
N ASP A 138 -29.34 -46.88 -24.05
CA ASP A 138 -29.97 -45.56 -24.28
C ASP A 138 -30.70 -45.08 -23.03
N LEU A 139 -31.46 -45.94 -22.34
CA LEU A 139 -32.14 -45.58 -21.10
C LEU A 139 -31.16 -45.31 -19.94
N GLU A 140 -30.04 -46.03 -19.86
CA GLU A 140 -28.98 -45.74 -18.90
C GLU A 140 -28.40 -44.34 -19.11
N LEU A 141 -28.17 -43.92 -20.35
CA LEU A 141 -27.70 -42.60 -20.71
C LEU A 141 -28.70 -41.50 -20.32
N GLU A 142 -29.99 -41.73 -20.60
CA GLU A 142 -31.06 -40.82 -20.21
C GLU A 142 -31.12 -40.63 -18.69
N VAL A 143 -31.07 -41.72 -17.90
CA VAL A 143 -31.04 -41.70 -16.44
C VAL A 143 -29.83 -40.90 -15.93
N LYS A 144 -28.65 -41.14 -16.51
CA LYS A 144 -27.42 -40.43 -16.15
C LYS A 144 -27.52 -38.93 -16.47
N ASN A 145 -28.10 -38.54 -17.59
CA ASN A 145 -28.30 -37.15 -17.96
C ASN A 145 -29.30 -36.48 -17.02
N LYS A 146 -30.37 -37.15 -16.64
CA LYS A 146 -31.37 -36.66 -15.70
C LYS A 146 -30.79 -36.43 -14.31
N ALA A 147 -29.94 -37.34 -13.82
CA ALA A 147 -29.22 -37.16 -12.56
C ALA A 147 -28.32 -35.90 -12.56
N LYS A 148 -27.60 -35.65 -13.69
CA LYS A 148 -26.79 -34.42 -13.83
C LYS A 148 -27.64 -33.17 -13.87
N GLU A 149 -28.78 -33.20 -14.56
CA GLU A 149 -29.70 -32.04 -14.63
C GLU A 149 -30.22 -31.67 -13.23
N ILE A 150 -30.64 -32.67 -12.43
CA ILE A 150 -31.08 -32.45 -11.05
C ILE A 150 -29.93 -31.90 -10.20
N HIS A 151 -28.73 -32.44 -10.32
CA HIS A 151 -27.56 -31.97 -9.58
C HIS A 151 -27.24 -30.51 -9.88
N ILE A 152 -27.26 -30.11 -11.16
CA ILE A 152 -27.04 -28.70 -11.58
C ILE A 152 -28.14 -27.81 -10.97
N LEU A 153 -29.38 -28.29 -11.01
CA LEU A 153 -30.51 -27.57 -10.44
C LEU A 153 -30.35 -27.36 -8.94
N GLU A 154 -29.98 -28.40 -8.18
CA GLU A 154 -29.74 -28.32 -6.72
C GLU A 154 -28.57 -27.40 -6.36
N GLU A 155 -27.50 -27.38 -7.17
CA GLU A 155 -26.33 -26.52 -6.92
C GLU A 155 -26.61 -25.04 -7.09
N GLN A 156 -27.59 -24.64 -7.88
CA GLN A 156 -27.94 -23.23 -8.12
C GLN A 156 -28.40 -22.48 -6.85
N TYR A 157 -28.85 -23.19 -5.83
CA TYR A 157 -29.45 -22.62 -4.61
C TYR A 157 -28.62 -22.85 -3.36
N VAL A 158 -27.47 -23.47 -3.50
CA VAL A 158 -26.49 -23.63 -2.42
C VAL A 158 -25.31 -22.72 -2.70
N VAL A 159 -25.16 -21.71 -1.87
CA VAL A 159 -23.97 -20.85 -1.90
C VAL A 159 -22.81 -21.60 -1.30
N LYS A 160 -21.76 -21.77 -2.08
CA LYS A 160 -20.50 -22.40 -1.66
C LYS A 160 -19.41 -21.37 -1.45
N ALA A 161 -18.47 -21.67 -0.56
CA ALA A 161 -17.30 -20.83 -0.33
C ALA A 161 -16.40 -20.79 -1.58
N PRO A 162 -16.11 -19.61 -2.15
CA PRO A 162 -15.25 -19.49 -3.33
C PRO A 162 -13.76 -19.67 -3.03
N PHE A 163 -13.39 -19.69 -1.75
CA PHE A 163 -12.05 -19.96 -1.23
C PHE A 163 -12.12 -20.33 0.25
N ALA A 164 -11.05 -20.91 0.77
CA ALA A 164 -10.93 -21.22 2.20
C ALA A 164 -10.68 -19.93 3.00
N GLY A 165 -11.41 -19.75 4.12
CA GLY A 165 -11.30 -18.54 4.93
C GLY A 165 -12.12 -18.62 6.20
N THR A 166 -12.37 -17.46 6.80
CA THR A 166 -13.19 -17.29 8.00
C THR A 166 -14.41 -16.46 7.68
N ILE A 167 -15.56 -16.88 8.16
CA ILE A 167 -16.80 -16.09 8.11
C ILE A 167 -16.68 -14.94 9.11
N THR A 168 -16.61 -13.72 8.63
CA THR A 168 -16.39 -12.53 9.47
C THR A 168 -17.71 -11.87 9.88
N ASP A 169 -18.75 -12.03 9.07
CA ASP A 169 -20.08 -11.50 9.36
C ASP A 169 -21.18 -12.44 8.81
N VAL A 170 -22.29 -12.53 9.51
CA VAL A 170 -23.51 -13.24 9.09
C VAL A 170 -24.73 -12.42 9.50
N SER A 171 -25.45 -11.90 8.52
CA SER A 171 -26.63 -11.03 8.71
C SER A 171 -27.96 -11.74 8.42
N ILE A 172 -27.97 -13.08 8.35
CA ILE A 172 -29.14 -13.89 7.99
C ILE A 172 -29.33 -15.05 8.98
N LYS A 173 -30.57 -15.46 9.20
CA LYS A 173 -30.96 -16.63 9.98
C LYS A 173 -31.87 -17.56 9.16
N GLU A 174 -31.95 -18.81 9.61
CA GLU A 174 -32.89 -19.76 9.03
C GLU A 174 -34.35 -19.23 9.16
N GLY A 175 -35.09 -19.29 8.07
CA GLY A 175 -36.46 -18.78 7.97
C GLY A 175 -36.56 -17.32 7.53
N ASP A 176 -35.46 -16.58 7.50
CA ASP A 176 -35.49 -15.17 7.09
C ASP A 176 -35.77 -15.02 5.59
N HIS A 177 -36.46 -13.94 5.26
CA HIS A 177 -36.69 -13.54 3.88
C HIS A 177 -35.40 -12.93 3.29
N VAL A 178 -34.94 -13.51 2.21
CA VAL A 178 -33.77 -13.08 1.46
C VAL A 178 -34.20 -12.09 0.39
N VAL A 179 -33.68 -10.87 0.43
CA VAL A 179 -33.93 -9.82 -0.56
C VAL A 179 -32.73 -9.66 -1.47
N SER A 180 -32.99 -9.58 -2.78
CA SER A 180 -31.94 -9.36 -3.79
C SER A 180 -31.08 -8.13 -3.49
N GLY A 181 -29.75 -8.24 -3.63
CA GLY A 181 -28.81 -7.16 -3.37
C GLY A 181 -28.45 -6.93 -1.91
N THR A 182 -29.13 -7.58 -0.94
CA THR A 182 -28.83 -7.46 0.49
C THR A 182 -27.65 -8.36 0.86
N GLN A 183 -26.62 -7.82 1.53
CA GLN A 183 -25.49 -8.61 1.99
C GLN A 183 -25.93 -9.60 3.07
N LEU A 184 -25.66 -10.88 2.89
CA LEU A 184 -26.05 -11.95 3.83
C LEU A 184 -24.88 -12.40 4.70
N PHE A 185 -23.68 -12.47 4.19
CA PHE A 185 -22.46 -12.81 4.93
C PHE A 185 -21.20 -12.27 4.29
N ILE A 186 -20.13 -12.28 5.05
CA ILE A 186 -18.77 -11.95 4.56
C ILE A 186 -17.86 -13.13 4.89
N LEU A 187 -17.17 -13.64 3.86
CA LEU A 187 -16.07 -14.59 3.98
C LEU A 187 -14.76 -13.86 3.71
N SER A 188 -13.79 -13.95 4.61
CA SER A 188 -12.51 -13.28 4.48
C SER A 188 -11.31 -14.20 4.74
N GLU A 189 -10.22 -13.95 4.05
CA GLU A 189 -8.91 -14.56 4.29
C GLU A 189 -8.24 -13.80 5.43
N THR A 190 -8.42 -14.25 6.69
CA THR A 190 -8.05 -13.48 7.89
C THR A 190 -6.56 -13.54 8.24
N ASP A 191 -5.79 -14.39 7.60
CA ASP A 191 -4.34 -14.57 7.77
C ASP A 191 -3.51 -13.52 7.00
N LYS A 192 -4.17 -12.68 6.17
CA LYS A 192 -3.55 -11.59 5.44
C LYS A 192 -4.37 -10.31 5.56
N LEU A 193 -3.68 -9.22 5.84
CA LEU A 193 -4.25 -7.87 5.86
C LEU A 193 -3.74 -7.08 4.66
N ALA A 194 -4.60 -6.26 4.13
CA ALA A 194 -4.28 -5.20 3.19
C ALA A 194 -4.49 -3.86 3.88
N ALA A 195 -3.52 -2.97 3.75
CA ALA A 195 -3.62 -1.59 4.20
C ALA A 195 -3.63 -0.66 2.99
N GLU A 196 -4.57 0.24 2.96
CA GLU A 196 -4.67 1.27 1.93
C GLU A 196 -4.35 2.63 2.54
N TYR A 197 -3.38 3.34 1.97
CA TYR A 197 -2.96 4.66 2.40
C TYR A 197 -2.67 5.56 1.20
N PHE A 198 -2.48 6.86 1.48
CA PHE A 198 -2.32 7.87 0.45
C PHE A 198 -0.98 8.58 0.64
N ALA A 199 -0.21 8.66 -0.44
CA ALA A 199 1.07 9.33 -0.51
C ALA A 199 1.00 10.55 -1.46
N SER A 200 1.70 11.63 -1.12
CA SER A 200 1.83 12.79 -2.01
C SER A 200 2.51 12.39 -3.34
N MET A 201 2.44 13.27 -4.33
CA MET A 201 3.09 13.03 -5.63
C MET A 201 4.60 12.77 -5.47
N GLU A 202 5.28 13.58 -4.66
CA GLU A 202 6.73 13.45 -4.44
C GLU A 202 7.10 12.13 -3.76
N GLU A 203 6.34 11.72 -2.75
CA GLU A 203 6.53 10.46 -2.04
C GLU A 203 6.20 9.24 -2.93
N ALA A 204 5.10 9.31 -3.69
CA ALA A 204 4.69 8.23 -4.58
C ALA A 204 5.72 7.91 -5.68
N PHE A 205 6.48 8.92 -6.15
CA PHE A 205 7.57 8.67 -7.10
C PHE A 205 8.74 7.87 -6.49
N GLN A 206 8.92 7.96 -5.18
CA GLN A 206 9.97 7.22 -4.46
C GLN A 206 9.49 5.80 -4.08
N ILE A 207 8.18 5.61 -3.86
CA ILE A 207 7.58 4.32 -3.48
C ILE A 207 7.55 3.37 -4.68
N ARG A 208 8.03 2.14 -4.46
CA ARG A 208 8.01 1.05 -5.44
C ARG A 208 7.27 -0.17 -4.88
N GLU A 209 6.69 -0.94 -5.77
CA GLU A 209 6.16 -2.26 -5.41
C GLU A 209 7.30 -3.15 -4.90
N GLY A 210 7.04 -3.86 -3.81
CA GLY A 210 8.04 -4.65 -3.09
C GLY A 210 8.71 -3.93 -1.92
N ASP A 211 8.59 -2.61 -1.80
CA ASP A 211 9.17 -1.86 -0.69
C ASP A 211 8.62 -2.34 0.66
N SER A 212 9.50 -2.39 1.65
CA SER A 212 9.16 -2.82 3.00
C SER A 212 8.43 -1.73 3.76
N VAL A 213 7.37 -2.10 4.44
CA VAL A 213 6.55 -1.24 5.29
C VAL A 213 6.28 -1.91 6.63
N THR A 214 6.14 -1.11 7.66
CA THR A 214 5.82 -1.58 9.01
C THR A 214 4.45 -1.05 9.41
N LEU A 215 3.56 -1.95 9.83
CA LEU A 215 2.23 -1.61 10.35
C LEU A 215 2.29 -1.49 11.87
N GLU A 216 1.87 -0.35 12.38
CA GLU A 216 1.77 -0.03 13.81
C GLU A 216 0.31 -0.04 14.25
N LEU A 217 -0.04 -0.97 15.14
CA LEU A 217 -1.40 -1.17 15.65
C LEU A 217 -1.63 -0.49 17.01
N GLY A 218 -0.67 0.35 17.45
CA GLY A 218 -0.65 0.99 18.77
C GLY A 218 0.49 0.47 19.64
N SER A 219 0.69 1.12 20.79
CA SER A 219 1.86 0.88 21.66
C SER A 219 1.93 -0.51 22.33
N SER A 220 0.81 -1.22 22.39
CA SER A 220 0.69 -2.50 23.12
C SER A 220 0.67 -3.73 22.23
N LEU A 221 0.57 -3.57 20.93
CA LEU A 221 0.52 -4.68 19.97
C LEU A 221 1.83 -4.76 19.19
N PRO A 222 2.22 -5.98 18.76
CA PRO A 222 3.42 -6.14 17.94
C PRO A 222 3.23 -5.49 16.57
N GLU A 223 4.32 -4.91 16.07
CA GLU A 223 4.37 -4.38 14.71
C GLU A 223 4.35 -5.54 13.69
N LEU A 224 3.61 -5.34 12.60
CA LEU A 224 3.59 -6.28 11.49
C LEU A 224 4.45 -5.76 10.33
N GLN A 225 5.31 -6.62 9.79
CA GLN A 225 6.10 -6.31 8.61
C GLN A 225 5.31 -6.70 7.35
N GLY A 226 5.35 -5.83 6.36
CA GLY A 226 4.65 -6.02 5.10
C GLY A 226 5.41 -5.45 3.92
N ARG A 227 4.78 -5.50 2.76
CA ARG A 227 5.32 -4.97 1.51
C ARG A 227 4.26 -4.23 0.73
N VAL A 228 4.69 -3.21 0.00
CA VAL A 228 3.86 -2.54 -1.00
C VAL A 228 3.55 -3.53 -2.12
N THR A 229 2.26 -3.75 -2.39
CA THR A 229 1.81 -4.67 -3.44
C THR A 229 1.27 -3.96 -4.66
N GLN A 230 0.78 -2.71 -4.48
CA GLN A 230 0.21 -1.94 -5.57
C GLN A 230 0.37 -0.45 -5.33
N LYS A 231 0.67 0.28 -6.39
CA LYS A 231 0.66 1.74 -6.46
C LYS A 231 -0.27 2.20 -7.57
N SER A 232 -1.21 3.09 -7.25
CA SER A 232 -2.08 3.68 -8.26
C SER A 232 -1.25 4.50 -9.26
N THR A 233 -1.57 4.40 -10.53
CA THR A 233 -1.01 5.25 -11.60
C THR A 233 -1.80 6.55 -11.78
N ILE A 234 -2.97 6.65 -11.14
CA ILE A 234 -3.87 7.79 -11.21
C ILE A 234 -3.97 8.41 -9.82
N MET A 235 -3.85 9.73 -9.75
CA MET A 235 -4.05 10.49 -8.52
C MET A 235 -5.53 10.54 -8.16
N ASP A 236 -5.83 10.35 -6.87
CA ASP A 236 -7.18 10.55 -6.34
C ASP A 236 -7.52 12.06 -6.36
N ASP A 237 -8.58 12.42 -7.08
CA ASP A 237 -8.96 13.83 -7.28
C ASP A 237 -9.41 14.53 -6.00
N THR A 238 -9.96 13.80 -5.07
CA THR A 238 -10.45 14.34 -3.79
C THR A 238 -9.31 14.59 -2.82
N ARG A 239 -8.39 13.64 -2.70
CA ARG A 239 -7.27 13.69 -1.75
C ARG A 239 -6.01 14.32 -2.33
N LYS A 240 -5.97 14.52 -3.66
CA LYS A 240 -4.77 14.99 -4.38
C LYS A 240 -3.51 14.18 -4.04
N ALA A 241 -3.68 12.88 -3.91
CA ALA A 241 -2.66 11.94 -3.49
C ALA A 241 -2.78 10.61 -4.26
N PHE A 242 -1.72 9.82 -4.26
CA PHE A 242 -1.70 8.52 -4.90
C PHE A 242 -2.05 7.44 -3.88
N ARG A 243 -2.94 6.53 -4.27
CA ARG A 243 -3.32 5.38 -3.46
C ARG A 243 -2.24 4.32 -3.51
N ILE A 244 -1.80 3.89 -2.35
CA ILE A 244 -0.81 2.83 -2.16
C ILE A 244 -1.49 1.70 -1.37
N LYS A 245 -1.25 0.48 -1.78
CA LYS A 245 -1.71 -0.71 -1.08
C LYS A 245 -0.51 -1.55 -0.63
N ALA A 246 -0.53 -1.97 0.63
CA ALA A 246 0.48 -2.86 1.20
C ALA A 246 -0.19 -4.08 1.83
N GLU A 247 0.49 -5.22 1.81
CA GLU A 247 -0.01 -6.45 2.42
C GLU A 247 0.89 -6.90 3.56
N PHE A 248 0.25 -7.46 4.59
CA PHE A 248 0.85 -7.90 5.84
C PHE A 248 0.40 -9.31 6.19
N SER A 249 1.32 -10.12 6.72
CA SER A 249 0.97 -11.44 7.28
C SER A 249 0.29 -11.25 8.64
N ASN A 250 -0.87 -11.88 8.83
CA ASN A 250 -1.67 -11.83 10.07
C ASN A 250 -1.97 -13.23 10.62
N GLN A 251 -1.03 -14.16 10.47
CA GLN A 251 -1.22 -15.58 10.86
C GLN A 251 -1.59 -15.77 12.33
N GLN A 252 -1.18 -14.83 13.20
CA GLN A 252 -1.50 -14.85 14.63
C GLN A 252 -2.82 -14.12 14.95
N ALA A 253 -3.57 -13.66 13.94
CA ALA A 253 -4.80 -12.89 14.09
C ALA A 253 -4.65 -11.66 15.03
N ILE A 254 -3.52 -10.95 14.94
CA ILE A 254 -3.16 -9.81 15.78
C ILE A 254 -4.10 -8.63 15.51
N ALA A 255 -4.48 -8.44 14.26
CA ALA A 255 -5.37 -7.34 13.85
C ALA A 255 -6.58 -7.84 13.07
N ALA A 256 -7.67 -7.09 13.15
CA ALA A 256 -8.89 -7.31 12.38
C ALA A 256 -8.96 -6.34 11.18
N GLY A 257 -9.66 -6.75 10.12
CA GLY A 257 -10.06 -5.81 9.06
C GLY A 257 -11.12 -4.81 9.59
N GLY A 258 -11.17 -3.62 8.99
CA GLY A 258 -12.11 -2.56 9.34
C GLY A 258 -11.60 -1.58 10.39
N ILE A 259 -10.35 -1.65 10.81
CA ILE A 259 -9.72 -0.69 11.73
C ILE A 259 -8.75 0.21 10.97
N THR A 260 -8.42 1.37 11.58
CA THR A 260 -7.39 2.27 11.09
C THR A 260 -6.09 2.03 11.84
N ALA A 261 -4.95 2.09 11.16
CA ALA A 261 -3.63 1.92 11.74
C ALA A 261 -2.61 2.84 11.07
N ASN A 262 -1.40 2.90 11.62
CA ASN A 262 -0.32 3.66 11.02
C ASN A 262 0.63 2.75 10.24
N ILE A 263 1.05 3.21 9.08
CA ILE A 263 2.11 2.60 8.30
C ILE A 263 3.35 3.47 8.40
N ARG A 264 4.43 2.89 8.87
CA ARG A 264 5.76 3.49 8.86
C ARG A 264 6.53 2.94 7.65
N MET A 265 7.04 3.86 6.84
CA MET A 265 7.82 3.54 5.66
C MET A 265 9.08 4.39 5.62
N LYS A 266 10.21 3.78 5.24
CA LYS A 266 11.45 4.48 4.95
C LYS A 266 11.46 4.81 3.46
N LEU A 267 11.37 6.11 3.15
CA LEU A 267 11.58 6.59 1.80
C LEU A 267 13.07 6.78 1.56
N ALA A 268 13.56 6.40 0.39
CA ALA A 268 14.92 6.72 -0.01
C ALA A 268 15.05 8.25 -0.03
N GLY A 269 16.03 8.79 0.69
CA GLY A 269 16.35 10.23 0.59
C GLY A 269 16.58 10.57 -0.88
N SER A 270 16.20 11.77 -1.30
CA SER A 270 16.59 12.25 -2.63
C SER A 270 18.12 12.30 -2.65
N GLY A 271 18.79 11.32 -3.18
CA GLY A 271 20.25 11.10 -3.09
C GLY A 271 21.17 12.30 -3.48
N ASN A 272 20.61 13.49 -3.58
CA ASN A 272 21.26 14.77 -3.81
C ASN A 272 21.15 15.75 -2.62
N SER A 273 20.53 15.34 -1.50
CA SER A 273 20.44 16.21 -0.33
C SER A 273 21.77 16.21 0.41
N ILE A 274 22.22 17.38 0.79
CA ILE A 274 23.45 17.57 1.54
C ILE A 274 23.10 18.06 2.93
N ARG A 275 23.64 17.43 3.97
CA ARG A 275 23.44 17.81 5.36
C ARG A 275 24.63 18.55 5.89
N ILE A 276 24.40 19.77 6.38
CA ILE A 276 25.45 20.63 6.99
C ILE A 276 24.93 21.26 8.29
N PRO A 277 25.82 21.58 9.24
CA PRO A 277 25.45 22.36 10.43
C PRO A 277 24.88 23.73 10.04
N LEU A 278 23.84 24.19 10.76
CA LEU A 278 23.27 25.53 10.55
C LEU A 278 24.32 26.65 10.71
N THR A 279 25.32 26.42 11.55
CA THR A 279 26.43 27.36 11.76
C THR A 279 27.31 27.60 10.52
N ALA A 280 27.27 26.70 9.55
CA ALA A 280 28.02 26.82 8.28
C ALA A 280 27.25 27.60 7.21
N ILE A 281 26.00 27.99 7.47
CA ILE A 281 25.17 28.75 6.55
C ILE A 281 25.19 30.21 6.94
N ALA A 282 25.54 31.06 6.01
CA ALA A 282 25.50 32.51 6.15
C ALA A 282 24.33 33.06 5.34
N SER A 283 23.47 33.89 5.94
CA SER A 283 22.43 34.62 5.21
C SER A 283 22.88 36.04 4.89
N VAL A 284 23.08 36.33 3.62
CA VAL A 284 23.55 37.63 3.15
C VAL A 284 22.58 38.16 2.10
N GLY A 285 21.98 39.31 2.37
CA GLY A 285 21.02 39.94 1.43
C GLY A 285 19.78 39.09 1.12
N GLY A 286 19.32 38.26 2.09
CA GLY A 286 18.17 37.40 1.91
C GLY A 286 18.45 36.12 1.11
N LYS A 287 19.71 35.79 0.87
CA LYS A 287 20.14 34.55 0.21
C LYS A 287 21.01 33.73 1.17
N ASP A 288 20.73 32.46 1.25
CA ASP A 288 21.52 31.52 2.04
C ASP A 288 22.73 31.06 1.23
N LEU A 289 23.89 31.12 1.85
CA LEU A 289 25.19 30.86 1.25
C LEU A 289 25.98 29.92 2.14
N ILE A 290 26.79 29.06 1.55
CA ILE A 290 27.90 28.39 2.21
C ILE A 290 29.21 28.86 1.59
N TYR A 291 30.30 28.82 2.35
CA TYR A 291 31.64 29.16 1.84
C TYR A 291 32.39 27.87 1.53
N LYS A 292 32.58 27.59 0.23
CA LYS A 292 33.38 26.45 -0.21
C LYS A 292 34.87 26.79 -0.18
N ALA A 293 35.68 25.88 0.31
CA ALA A 293 37.11 26.02 0.30
C ALA A 293 37.68 25.56 -1.07
N ALA A 294 38.08 26.47 -1.91
CA ALA A 294 38.64 26.18 -3.22
C ALA A 294 39.92 26.96 -3.42
N HIS A 295 41.02 26.26 -3.76
CA HIS A 295 42.33 26.85 -4.06
C HIS A 295 42.85 27.84 -2.99
N GLY A 296 42.62 27.51 -1.71
CA GLY A 296 43.03 28.39 -0.61
C GLY A 296 42.17 29.64 -0.42
N ARG A 297 40.99 29.71 -1.02
CA ARG A 297 40.02 30.81 -0.89
C ARG A 297 38.64 30.30 -0.49
N ALA A 298 37.87 31.13 0.23
CA ALA A 298 36.45 30.89 0.50
C ALA A 298 35.63 31.42 -0.67
N VAL A 299 34.90 30.54 -1.35
CA VAL A 299 33.98 30.89 -2.45
C VAL A 299 32.58 30.80 -1.95
N ALA A 300 31.88 31.95 -1.91
CA ALA A 300 30.47 31.98 -1.55
C ALA A 300 29.62 31.23 -2.59
N THR A 301 28.93 30.21 -2.16
CA THR A 301 28.10 29.36 -3.02
C THR A 301 26.65 29.44 -2.54
N PRO A 302 25.72 29.95 -3.37
CA PRO A 302 24.31 30.00 -3.03
C PRO A 302 23.74 28.58 -2.83
N VAL A 303 22.96 28.42 -1.77
CA VAL A 303 22.26 27.18 -1.45
C VAL A 303 20.81 27.47 -1.08
N ARG A 304 19.94 26.48 -1.22
CA ARG A 304 18.55 26.53 -0.76
C ARG A 304 18.39 25.58 0.42
N ILE A 305 17.92 26.08 1.55
CA ILE A 305 17.55 25.22 2.68
C ILE A 305 16.22 24.54 2.33
N VAL A 306 16.25 23.21 2.27
CA VAL A 306 15.07 22.38 2.03
C VAL A 306 14.35 22.12 3.35
N ARG A 307 15.13 21.77 4.39
CA ARG A 307 14.60 21.42 5.71
C ARG A 307 15.66 21.60 6.78
N ILE A 308 15.21 21.90 7.99
CA ILE A 308 16.05 21.96 9.19
C ILE A 308 15.69 20.79 10.11
N VAL A 309 16.71 20.05 10.55
CA VAL A 309 16.55 18.90 11.45
C VAL A 309 17.52 19.12 12.65
N GLY A 310 16.97 19.55 13.77
CA GLY A 310 17.77 19.92 14.95
C GLY A 310 18.71 21.07 14.65
N GLN A 311 20.03 20.86 14.77
CA GLN A 311 21.06 21.85 14.50
C GLN A 311 21.69 21.69 13.08
N GLN A 312 21.06 20.93 12.22
CA GLN A 312 21.52 20.68 10.85
C GLN A 312 20.48 21.12 9.83
N ALA A 313 20.96 21.61 8.69
CA ALA A 313 20.14 21.93 7.53
C ALA A 313 20.40 20.95 6.42
N ILE A 314 19.34 20.52 5.76
CA ILE A 314 19.38 19.81 4.48
C ILE A 314 19.32 20.88 3.41
N ILE A 315 20.32 20.92 2.55
CA ILE A 315 20.46 21.93 1.51
C ILE A 315 20.51 21.31 0.10
N GLU A 316 20.05 22.10 -0.84
CA GLU A 316 20.24 21.86 -2.27
C GLU A 316 21.05 23.02 -2.88
N GLY A 317 21.93 22.73 -3.84
CA GLY A 317 22.73 23.73 -4.49
C GLY A 317 23.82 23.13 -5.38
N ASN A 318 24.65 23.97 -5.96
CA ASN A 318 25.78 23.53 -6.78
C ASN A 318 26.99 23.13 -5.89
N VAL A 319 26.78 22.04 -5.15
CA VAL A 319 27.71 21.51 -4.15
C VAL A 319 27.90 20.02 -4.40
N LYS A 320 29.16 19.58 -4.36
CA LYS A 320 29.54 18.17 -4.61
C LYS A 320 30.07 17.53 -3.32
N PRO A 321 29.98 16.19 -3.16
CA PRO A 321 30.49 15.50 -1.98
C PRO A 321 31.97 15.67 -1.71
N GLU A 322 32.72 16.01 -2.73
CA GLU A 322 34.19 16.21 -2.65
C GLU A 322 34.57 17.61 -2.18
N ASP A 323 33.60 18.53 -2.16
CA ASP A 323 33.80 19.92 -1.75
C ASP A 323 34.04 19.99 -0.23
N GLU A 324 34.93 20.88 0.19
CA GLU A 324 35.12 21.26 1.58
C GLU A 324 34.43 22.59 1.82
N TYR A 325 33.76 22.73 2.95
CA TYR A 325 33.12 23.98 3.34
C TYR A 325 33.67 24.50 4.68
N VAL A 326 33.57 25.79 4.89
CA VAL A 326 33.99 26.46 6.13
C VAL A 326 32.92 26.24 7.18
N THR A 327 33.35 25.85 8.42
CA THR A 327 32.48 25.60 9.56
C THR A 327 32.62 26.65 10.63
#